data_cf1a853e475a59c9a645a146a314483f
#
_entry.id   cf1a853e475a59c9a645a146a314483f
#
_cell.length_a   1.000
_cell.length_b   1.000
_cell.length_c   1.000
_cell.angle_alpha   90.00
_cell.angle_beta   90.00
_cell.angle_gamma   90.00
#
_symmetry.space_group_name_H-M   'P 1'
#
loop_
_entity.id
_entity.type
_entity.pdbx_description
1 polymer ?
#
loop_
_entity_poly.entity_id
_entity_poly.type
_entity_poly.pdbx_seq_one_letter_code
_entity_poly.pdbx_strand_id
1 'polypeptide(L)'
;MRLCFCLLVACVLPSLAAKDMIRTPLDVPMLGELEEYLAQNLLFNQKNRDAGLANINQKPGFKALIKKHGIKLFGGPVIGKVSPTSAVVWLRTPDSAEVKVVAQPGNITGTARTSKARDFTTEVELKGLKPWTQYSYTVTVNGEPALGSLKPSFRTAPARAQKVKFDIAFGGGARVNPTKEIIWDHVAKTKPFGFLFLGDNLYIDKPLERNRQRLYYYRRQLRPEYQRLMSSTAAYAIWDDHDFGANDCAGGLDPFKPAWKVPVWNVFKENWPNAYFGGGEKQPGCWFDFNIGDVDFFMTDGRYYRDYKKGTMLGPVQKKWLLEKLKASKATFKVICSG
;
A
#
# COMPACT_ATOMS: atom_id res chain seq x y z
N MET A 1 -51.80 38.49 -33.64
CA MET A 1 -51.43 37.79 -32.41
C MET A 1 -50.71 36.50 -32.82
N ARG A 2 -49.39 36.49 -32.86
CA ARG A 2 -48.57 35.31 -33.18
C ARG A 2 -47.97 34.80 -31.88
N LEU A 3 -48.40 33.61 -31.44
CA LEU A 3 -47.77 32.90 -30.34
C LEU A 3 -46.44 32.27 -30.84
N CYS A 4 -45.34 32.72 -30.23
CA CYS A 4 -44.07 32.02 -30.33
C CYS A 4 -44.04 30.92 -29.26
N PHE A 5 -43.98 29.65 -29.69
CA PHE A 5 -43.66 28.52 -28.83
C PHE A 5 -42.15 28.41 -28.75
N CYS A 6 -41.58 28.78 -27.60
CA CYS A 6 -40.19 28.42 -27.26
C CYS A 6 -40.15 26.96 -26.79
N LEU A 7 -39.58 26.07 -27.62
CA LEU A 7 -39.22 24.74 -27.20
C LEU A 7 -37.98 24.83 -26.30
N LEU A 8 -38.15 24.66 -24.99
CA LEU A 8 -37.02 24.39 -24.09
C LEU A 8 -36.59 22.93 -24.28
N VAL A 9 -35.53 22.72 -25.06
CA VAL A 9 -34.83 21.45 -25.09
C VAL A 9 -33.96 21.40 -23.82
N ALA A 10 -34.46 20.74 -22.79
CA ALA A 10 -33.64 20.39 -21.63
C ALA A 10 -32.64 19.34 -22.04
N CYS A 11 -31.41 19.75 -22.32
CA CYS A 11 -30.27 18.85 -22.38
C CYS A 11 -30.03 18.23 -20.99
N VAL A 12 -30.65 17.09 -20.75
CA VAL A 12 -30.23 16.23 -19.63
C VAL A 12 -28.90 15.61 -20.00
N LEU A 13 -27.81 16.30 -19.67
CA LEU A 13 -26.49 15.69 -19.70
C LEU A 13 -26.45 14.59 -18.62
N PRO A 14 -26.02 13.38 -18.96
CA PRO A 14 -25.98 12.31 -17.97
C PRO A 14 -24.92 12.65 -16.91
N SER A 15 -25.36 12.99 -15.72
CA SER A 15 -24.52 13.28 -14.55
C SER A 15 -23.75 12.05 -14.04
N LEU A 16 -23.92 10.89 -14.66
CA LEU A 16 -23.21 9.65 -14.33
C LEU A 16 -21.77 9.60 -14.87
N ALA A 17 -21.49 10.23 -16.00
CA ALA A 17 -20.16 10.15 -16.61
C ALA A 17 -19.09 10.95 -15.86
N ALA A 18 -19.46 12.03 -15.17
CA ALA A 18 -18.48 12.90 -14.51
C ALA A 18 -17.94 12.32 -13.18
N LYS A 19 -18.73 11.54 -12.44
CA LYS A 19 -18.29 10.91 -11.19
C LYS A 19 -17.36 9.71 -11.39
N ASP A 20 -17.53 8.96 -12.47
CA ASP A 20 -16.69 7.82 -12.79
C ASP A 20 -15.37 8.21 -13.45
N MET A 21 -15.30 9.35 -14.12
CA MET A 21 -14.06 9.89 -14.70
C MET A 21 -13.03 10.34 -13.64
N ILE A 22 -13.44 10.51 -12.41
CA ILE A 22 -12.56 10.91 -11.30
C ILE A 22 -11.87 9.68 -10.68
N ARG A 23 -12.45 8.50 -10.75
CA ARG A 23 -11.88 7.24 -10.26
C ARG A 23 -11.02 6.62 -11.35
N THR A 24 -9.98 5.89 -10.96
CA THR A 24 -9.09 5.26 -11.93
C THR A 24 -9.90 4.40 -12.89
N PRO A 25 -10.05 4.78 -14.15
CA PRO A 25 -10.85 4.00 -15.07
C PRO A 25 -10.19 2.64 -15.31
N LEU A 26 -10.94 1.56 -15.17
CA LEU A 26 -10.48 0.24 -15.59
C LEU A 26 -10.44 0.08 -17.11
N ASP A 27 -11.06 1.03 -17.84
CA ASP A 27 -11.05 1.15 -19.28
C ASP A 27 -9.76 1.75 -19.84
N VAL A 28 -8.90 2.32 -18.98
CA VAL A 28 -7.54 2.76 -19.36
C VAL A 28 -6.52 1.76 -18.82
N PRO A 29 -6.11 0.77 -19.58
CA PRO A 29 -5.17 -0.23 -19.12
C PRO A 29 -3.79 0.40 -18.87
N MET A 30 -3.23 0.12 -17.69
CA MET A 30 -1.88 0.55 -17.30
C MET A 30 -0.84 -0.52 -17.63
N LEU A 31 -1.25 -1.77 -17.63
CA LEU A 31 -0.44 -2.97 -17.83
C LEU A 31 -0.81 -3.69 -19.13
N GLY A 32 -1.58 -3.04 -20.01
CA GLY A 32 -2.04 -3.59 -21.27
C GLY A 32 -2.84 -4.89 -21.09
N GLU A 33 -2.56 -5.90 -21.89
CA GLU A 33 -3.24 -7.19 -21.89
C GLU A 33 -3.27 -7.91 -20.54
N LEU A 34 -2.25 -7.71 -19.70
CA LEU A 34 -2.23 -8.29 -18.35
C LEU A 34 -3.33 -7.68 -17.48
N GLU A 35 -3.50 -6.36 -17.51
CA GLU A 35 -4.57 -5.70 -16.74
C GLU A 35 -5.96 -6.10 -17.24
N GLU A 36 -6.14 -6.16 -18.54
CA GLU A 36 -7.39 -6.64 -19.14
C GLU A 36 -7.71 -8.05 -18.66
N TYR A 37 -6.72 -8.94 -18.69
CA TYR A 37 -6.89 -10.30 -18.17
C TYR A 37 -7.25 -10.33 -16.69
N LEU A 38 -6.56 -9.53 -15.86
CA LEU A 38 -6.84 -9.42 -14.43
C LEU A 38 -8.26 -8.88 -14.18
N ALA A 39 -8.66 -7.82 -14.87
CA ALA A 39 -10.00 -7.23 -14.74
C ALA A 39 -11.09 -8.25 -15.13
N GLN A 40 -10.93 -8.96 -16.24
CA GLN A 40 -11.88 -9.98 -16.68
C GLN A 40 -11.99 -11.14 -15.66
N ASN A 41 -10.87 -11.62 -15.15
CA ASN A 41 -10.84 -12.81 -14.30
C ASN A 41 -11.03 -12.54 -12.80
N LEU A 42 -10.79 -11.32 -12.34
CA LEU A 42 -10.93 -10.94 -10.92
C LEU A 42 -12.18 -10.10 -10.65
N LEU A 43 -12.68 -9.31 -11.63
CA LEU A 43 -13.86 -8.47 -11.43
C LEU A 43 -15.06 -8.92 -12.25
N PHE A 44 -14.95 -8.87 -13.58
CA PHE A 44 -16.13 -8.98 -14.44
C PHE A 44 -16.71 -10.39 -14.51
N ASN A 45 -15.85 -11.41 -14.58
CA ASN A 45 -16.27 -12.81 -14.67
C ASN A 45 -16.15 -13.56 -13.34
N GLN A 46 -16.09 -12.83 -12.21
CA GLN A 46 -15.84 -13.41 -10.90
C GLN A 46 -16.98 -13.13 -9.94
N LYS A 47 -17.63 -14.20 -9.46
CA LYS A 47 -18.65 -14.11 -8.41
C LYS A 47 -18.04 -13.97 -7.01
N ASN A 48 -16.81 -14.46 -6.80
CA ASN A 48 -16.11 -14.38 -5.53
C ASN A 48 -15.50 -12.99 -5.34
N ARG A 49 -16.09 -12.17 -4.50
CA ARG A 49 -15.62 -10.82 -4.18
C ARG A 49 -14.34 -10.78 -3.34
N ASP A 50 -13.85 -11.94 -2.89
CA ASP A 50 -12.57 -12.08 -2.19
C ASP A 50 -11.45 -12.60 -3.10
N ALA A 51 -11.71 -12.76 -4.40
CA ALA A 51 -10.74 -13.31 -5.33
C ALA A 51 -9.45 -12.47 -5.39
N GLY A 52 -8.34 -13.17 -5.59
CA GLY A 52 -7.01 -12.61 -5.80
C GLY A 52 -6.20 -13.50 -6.74
N LEU A 53 -4.89 -13.34 -6.76
CA LEU A 53 -4.00 -14.17 -7.59
C LEU A 53 -4.19 -15.66 -7.33
N ALA A 54 -4.48 -16.03 -6.07
CA ALA A 54 -4.74 -17.40 -5.68
C ALA A 54 -5.89 -18.09 -6.45
N ASN A 55 -6.76 -17.32 -7.09
CA ASN A 55 -7.88 -17.81 -7.89
C ASN A 55 -7.56 -17.95 -9.39
N ILE A 56 -6.45 -17.35 -9.82
CA ILE A 56 -6.10 -17.30 -11.25
C ILE A 56 -4.69 -17.80 -11.56
N ASN A 57 -3.80 -17.94 -10.57
CA ASN A 57 -2.39 -18.28 -10.75
C ASN A 57 -2.18 -19.60 -11.56
N GLN A 58 -3.11 -20.54 -11.46
CA GLN A 58 -3.03 -21.80 -12.19
C GLN A 58 -3.71 -21.77 -13.58
N LYS A 59 -4.43 -20.70 -13.93
CA LYS A 59 -5.09 -20.58 -15.24
C LYS A 59 -4.05 -20.47 -16.37
N PRO A 60 -4.22 -21.22 -17.47
CA PRO A 60 -3.25 -21.20 -18.59
C PRO A 60 -2.98 -19.79 -19.14
N GLY A 61 -4.03 -18.96 -19.31
CA GLY A 61 -3.88 -17.59 -19.79
C GLY A 61 -3.04 -16.72 -18.87
N PHE A 62 -3.20 -16.85 -17.54
CA PHE A 62 -2.36 -16.12 -16.58
C PHE A 62 -0.89 -16.56 -16.71
N LYS A 63 -0.64 -17.88 -16.69
CA LYS A 63 0.73 -18.41 -16.83
C LYS A 63 1.40 -17.95 -18.13
N ALA A 64 0.66 -17.93 -19.24
CA ALA A 64 1.15 -17.46 -20.52
C ALA A 64 1.58 -15.97 -20.46
N LEU A 65 0.76 -15.11 -19.85
CA LEU A 65 1.07 -13.69 -19.68
C LEU A 65 2.27 -13.47 -18.74
N ILE A 66 2.33 -14.16 -17.62
CA ILE A 66 3.48 -14.09 -16.70
C ILE A 66 4.78 -14.47 -17.41
N LYS A 67 4.75 -15.56 -18.19
CA LYS A 67 5.90 -16.02 -18.99
C LYS A 67 6.26 -15.01 -20.09
N LYS A 68 5.27 -14.53 -20.87
CA LYS A 68 5.45 -13.56 -21.94
C LYS A 68 6.13 -12.27 -21.46
N HIS A 69 5.72 -11.77 -20.31
CA HIS A 69 6.26 -10.52 -19.74
C HIS A 69 7.44 -10.74 -18.78
N GLY A 70 7.90 -11.98 -18.59
CA GLY A 70 9.04 -12.31 -17.72
C GLY A 70 8.84 -11.89 -16.26
N ILE A 71 7.59 -11.91 -15.75
CA ILE A 71 7.24 -11.40 -14.42
C ILE A 71 7.66 -12.41 -13.36
N LYS A 72 8.72 -12.13 -12.62
CA LYS A 72 9.15 -12.89 -11.44
C LYS A 72 8.58 -12.31 -10.14
N LEU A 73 8.43 -10.98 -10.07
CA LEU A 73 7.76 -10.28 -8.99
C LEU A 73 6.46 -9.64 -9.49
N PHE A 74 5.35 -9.97 -8.86
CA PHE A 74 4.04 -9.40 -9.16
C PHE A 74 3.73 -8.16 -8.32
N GLY A 75 4.67 -7.76 -7.47
CA GLY A 75 4.66 -6.56 -6.65
C GLY A 75 5.93 -6.44 -5.82
N GLY A 76 6.35 -5.21 -5.53
CA GLY A 76 7.58 -4.93 -4.84
C GLY A 76 8.84 -4.98 -5.72
N PRO A 77 10.03 -4.96 -5.09
CA PRO A 77 10.23 -4.92 -3.64
C PRO A 77 9.79 -3.62 -2.98
N VAL A 78 9.33 -3.71 -1.74
CA VAL A 78 8.98 -2.56 -0.88
C VAL A 78 9.76 -2.65 0.42
N ILE A 79 10.50 -1.60 0.75
CA ILE A 79 11.24 -1.52 2.02
C ILE A 79 10.29 -1.12 3.14
N GLY A 80 10.29 -1.84 4.25
CA GLY A 80 9.49 -1.53 5.43
C GLY A 80 10.12 -1.94 6.74
N LYS A 81 9.46 -1.63 7.84
CA LYS A 81 9.89 -1.96 9.22
C LYS A 81 11.37 -1.63 9.48
N VAL A 82 11.84 -0.51 8.91
CA VAL A 82 13.25 -0.12 9.00
C VAL A 82 13.57 0.28 10.44
N SER A 83 14.53 -0.41 11.03
CA SER A 83 15.09 -0.15 12.35
C SER A 83 16.61 0.12 12.26
N PRO A 84 17.27 0.44 13.38
CA PRO A 84 18.73 0.54 13.37
C PRO A 84 19.47 -0.75 12.98
N THR A 85 18.85 -1.91 13.22
CA THR A 85 19.54 -3.22 13.07
C THR A 85 18.77 -4.22 12.22
N SER A 86 17.63 -3.82 11.64
CA SER A 86 16.81 -4.68 10.78
C SER A 86 16.03 -3.88 9.75
N ALA A 87 15.60 -4.55 8.70
CA ALA A 87 14.64 -4.06 7.73
C ALA A 87 13.85 -5.24 7.15
N VAL A 88 12.73 -4.96 6.52
CA VAL A 88 11.93 -5.94 5.79
C VAL A 88 11.89 -5.56 4.32
N VAL A 89 12.01 -6.55 3.46
CA VAL A 89 11.71 -6.44 2.03
C VAL A 89 10.43 -7.18 1.77
N TRP A 90 9.35 -6.44 1.55
CA TRP A 90 8.06 -6.99 1.14
C TRP A 90 8.03 -7.20 -0.36
N LEU A 91 7.43 -8.30 -0.80
CA LEU A 91 7.22 -8.58 -2.21
C LEU A 91 6.05 -9.54 -2.43
N ARG A 92 5.59 -9.59 -3.68
CA ARG A 92 4.59 -10.54 -4.18
C ARG A 92 5.13 -11.27 -5.40
N THR A 93 4.91 -12.59 -5.46
CA THR A 93 5.19 -13.42 -6.62
C THR A 93 3.90 -13.82 -7.33
N PRO A 94 3.94 -14.24 -8.61
CA PRO A 94 2.73 -14.69 -9.32
C PRO A 94 2.22 -16.06 -8.86
N ASP A 95 3.03 -16.84 -8.15
CA ASP A 95 2.71 -18.15 -7.58
C ASP A 95 3.55 -18.39 -6.32
N SER A 96 3.32 -19.50 -5.61
CA SER A 96 4.12 -19.89 -4.46
C SER A 96 5.59 -20.06 -4.84
N ALA A 97 6.47 -19.40 -4.12
CA ALA A 97 7.90 -19.39 -4.42
C ALA A 97 8.73 -19.21 -3.15
N GLU A 98 9.97 -19.69 -3.22
CA GLU A 98 11.01 -19.30 -2.27
C GLU A 98 11.61 -17.97 -2.71
N VAL A 99 11.79 -17.07 -1.76
CA VAL A 99 12.40 -15.77 -1.98
C VAL A 99 13.59 -15.61 -1.07
N LYS A 100 14.72 -15.19 -1.64
CA LYS A 100 15.94 -14.87 -0.90
C LYS A 100 16.33 -13.43 -1.22
N VAL A 101 16.68 -12.69 -0.18
CA VAL A 101 17.24 -11.33 -0.26
C VAL A 101 18.64 -11.35 0.35
N VAL A 102 19.59 -10.74 -0.35
CA VAL A 102 20.98 -10.59 0.13
C VAL A 102 21.35 -9.12 0.11
N ALA A 103 21.68 -8.57 1.28
CA ALA A 103 22.09 -7.17 1.44
C ALA A 103 23.61 -7.03 1.61
N GLN A 104 24.14 -5.96 1.01
CA GLN A 104 25.55 -5.59 1.07
C GLN A 104 25.70 -4.17 1.66
N PRO A 105 26.73 -3.94 2.46
CA PRO A 105 27.84 -4.83 2.84
C PRO A 105 27.43 -5.91 3.83
N GLY A 106 28.22 -6.97 3.92
CA GLY A 106 28.11 -7.99 4.97
C GLY A 106 27.40 -9.27 4.57
N ASN A 107 26.93 -9.45 3.33
CA ASN A 107 26.20 -10.64 2.85
C ASN A 107 25.01 -11.03 3.74
N ILE A 108 24.30 -10.04 4.29
CA ILE A 108 23.18 -10.28 5.20
C ILE A 108 22.03 -10.87 4.42
N THR A 109 21.63 -12.08 4.78
CA THR A 109 20.67 -12.87 4.01
C THR A 109 19.39 -13.08 4.81
N GLY A 110 18.26 -12.89 4.16
CA GLY A 110 16.94 -13.32 4.60
C GLY A 110 16.28 -14.24 3.56
N THR A 111 15.45 -15.17 4.02
CA THR A 111 14.65 -16.06 3.16
C THR A 111 13.23 -16.14 3.67
N ALA A 112 12.27 -16.27 2.77
CA ALA A 112 10.86 -16.48 3.08
C ALA A 112 10.17 -17.20 1.92
N ARG A 113 8.94 -17.68 2.15
CA ARG A 113 8.10 -18.29 1.11
C ARG A 113 6.83 -17.48 0.92
N THR A 114 6.47 -17.26 -0.32
CA THR A 114 5.14 -16.75 -0.67
C THR A 114 4.14 -17.89 -0.68
N SER A 115 2.90 -17.60 -0.32
CA SER A 115 1.87 -18.61 -0.24
C SER A 115 0.50 -18.10 -0.68
N LYS A 116 -0.33 -19.03 -1.14
CA LYS A 116 -1.71 -18.78 -1.53
C LYS A 116 -2.54 -18.12 -0.42
N ALA A 117 -2.28 -18.46 0.84
CA ALA A 117 -3.02 -17.95 1.99
C ALA A 117 -2.84 -16.42 2.21
N ARG A 118 -1.78 -15.84 1.66
CA ARG A 118 -1.48 -14.41 1.74
C ARG A 118 -1.40 -13.76 0.36
N ASP A 119 -2.16 -14.25 -0.58
CA ASP A 119 -2.19 -13.75 -1.96
C ASP A 119 -0.77 -13.62 -2.57
N PHE A 120 0.07 -14.63 -2.27
CA PHE A 120 1.47 -14.74 -2.68
C PHE A 120 2.37 -13.58 -2.25
N THR A 121 2.03 -12.89 -1.16
CA THR A 121 2.92 -11.92 -0.54
C THR A 121 3.78 -12.55 0.54
N THR A 122 4.95 -11.94 0.79
CA THR A 122 5.80 -12.27 1.92
C THR A 122 6.65 -11.08 2.33
N GLU A 123 7.16 -11.13 3.54
CA GLU A 123 8.14 -10.20 4.10
C GLU A 123 9.43 -10.97 4.38
N VAL A 124 10.51 -10.58 3.71
CA VAL A 124 11.84 -11.12 3.96
C VAL A 124 12.54 -10.21 4.95
N GLU A 125 12.81 -10.71 6.16
CA GLU A 125 13.47 -9.95 7.20
C GLU A 125 14.99 -10.04 7.08
N LEU A 126 15.65 -8.89 7.15
CA LEU A 126 17.12 -8.75 7.23
C LEU A 126 17.47 -8.30 8.64
N LYS A 127 18.26 -9.11 9.37
CA LYS A 127 18.71 -8.86 10.75
C LYS A 127 20.21 -8.67 10.80
N GLY A 128 20.71 -8.04 11.87
CA GLY A 128 22.14 -7.83 12.07
C GLY A 128 22.71 -6.70 11.21
N LEU A 129 21.86 -5.82 10.71
CA LEU A 129 22.26 -4.60 10.04
C LEU A 129 22.94 -3.63 11.03
N LYS A 130 23.73 -2.69 10.51
CA LYS A 130 24.34 -1.61 11.31
C LYS A 130 23.48 -0.35 11.24
N PRO A 131 23.40 0.44 12.32
CA PRO A 131 22.66 1.71 12.32
C PRO A 131 23.21 2.69 11.29
N TRP A 132 22.29 3.50 10.73
CA TRP A 132 22.55 4.57 9.76
C TRP A 132 23.49 4.17 8.60
N THR A 133 23.35 2.94 8.15
CA THR A 133 24.19 2.34 7.10
C THR A 133 23.40 2.14 5.82
N GLN A 134 24.02 2.48 4.69
CA GLN A 134 23.44 2.23 3.36
C GLN A 134 23.69 0.79 2.94
N TYR A 135 22.66 0.09 2.50
CA TYR A 135 22.73 -1.27 1.96
C TYR A 135 22.18 -1.30 0.54
N SER A 136 22.91 -1.91 -0.38
CA SER A 136 22.33 -2.42 -1.63
C SER A 136 21.82 -3.83 -1.41
N TYR A 137 20.88 -4.32 -2.22
CA TYR A 137 20.42 -5.69 -2.08
C TYR A 137 20.00 -6.32 -3.41
N THR A 138 20.01 -7.63 -3.44
CA THR A 138 19.50 -8.46 -4.54
C THR A 138 18.35 -9.32 -4.07
N VAL A 139 17.49 -9.72 -5.00
CA VAL A 139 16.36 -10.62 -4.77
C VAL A 139 16.45 -11.77 -5.75
N THR A 140 16.31 -12.99 -5.25
CA THR A 140 16.08 -14.18 -6.10
C THR A 140 14.74 -14.81 -5.76
N VAL A 141 14.07 -15.34 -6.78
CA VAL A 141 12.83 -16.12 -6.69
C VAL A 141 13.11 -17.52 -7.24
N ASN A 142 12.96 -18.56 -6.41
CA ASN A 142 13.33 -19.93 -6.73
C ASN A 142 14.78 -20.06 -7.29
N GLY A 143 15.71 -19.29 -6.70
CA GLY A 143 17.11 -19.27 -7.10
C GLY A 143 17.46 -18.31 -8.25
N GLU A 144 16.46 -17.82 -9.00
CA GLU A 144 16.66 -16.98 -10.17
C GLU A 144 16.61 -15.47 -9.83
N PRO A 145 17.51 -14.63 -10.40
CA PRO A 145 17.44 -13.16 -10.21
C PRO A 145 16.08 -12.58 -10.60
N ALA A 146 15.53 -11.70 -9.75
CA ALA A 146 14.16 -11.22 -9.91
C ALA A 146 14.01 -9.70 -10.06
N LEU A 147 15.08 -8.92 -9.99
CA LEU A 147 15.03 -7.46 -10.00
C LEU A 147 15.13 -6.81 -11.39
N GLY A 148 15.48 -7.60 -12.42
CA GLY A 148 15.73 -7.05 -13.76
C GLY A 148 16.81 -5.97 -13.71
N SER A 149 16.50 -4.76 -14.19
CA SER A 149 17.41 -3.62 -14.20
C SER A 149 17.43 -2.80 -12.89
N LEU A 150 16.55 -3.12 -11.92
CA LEU A 150 16.52 -2.41 -10.64
C LEU A 150 17.82 -2.64 -9.86
N LYS A 151 18.38 -1.55 -9.33
CA LYS A 151 19.54 -1.56 -8.42
C LYS A 151 19.15 -0.92 -7.09
N PRO A 152 18.34 -1.62 -6.30
CA PRO A 152 17.76 -1.04 -5.09
C PRO A 152 18.80 -0.91 -3.97
N SER A 153 18.57 0.08 -3.13
CA SER A 153 19.33 0.28 -1.91
C SER A 153 18.48 0.99 -0.87
N PHE A 154 18.74 0.76 0.39
CA PHE A 154 18.07 1.44 1.49
C PHE A 154 19.06 1.80 2.59
N ARG A 155 18.68 2.74 3.45
CA ARG A 155 19.43 3.08 4.64
C ARG A 155 18.69 2.59 5.88
N THR A 156 19.41 2.00 6.84
CA THR A 156 18.87 1.67 8.16
C THR A 156 18.57 2.93 8.97
N ALA A 157 17.65 2.84 9.93
CA ALA A 157 17.41 3.95 10.85
C ALA A 157 18.68 4.23 11.70
N PRO A 158 18.89 5.47 12.13
CA PRO A 158 19.91 5.79 13.10
C PRO A 158 19.54 5.16 14.46
N ALA A 159 20.53 5.06 15.35
CA ALA A 159 20.24 4.67 16.73
C ALA A 159 19.28 5.68 17.37
N ARG A 160 18.44 5.21 18.32
CA ARG A 160 17.49 6.08 19.01
C ARG A 160 18.23 7.25 19.66
N ALA A 161 17.64 8.43 19.59
CA ALA A 161 18.18 9.71 20.03
C ALA A 161 19.42 10.21 19.25
N GLN A 162 19.92 9.46 18.28
CA GLN A 162 21.00 9.95 17.40
C GLN A 162 20.44 11.06 16.49
N LYS A 163 21.10 12.21 16.51
CA LYS A 163 20.76 13.35 15.63
C LYS A 163 21.40 13.15 14.28
N VAL A 164 20.59 13.05 13.24
CA VAL A 164 21.01 12.92 11.85
C VAL A 164 20.15 13.80 10.96
N LYS A 165 20.69 14.22 9.83
CA LYS A 165 19.92 14.88 8.80
C LYS A 165 19.31 13.82 7.87
N PHE A 166 18.01 13.87 7.67
CA PHE A 166 17.28 13.02 6.73
C PHE A 166 16.09 13.74 6.15
N ASP A 167 15.63 13.29 4.99
CA ASP A 167 14.45 13.82 4.32
C ASP A 167 13.34 12.76 4.37
N ILE A 168 12.13 13.18 4.67
CA ILE A 168 10.90 12.38 4.60
C ILE A 168 10.01 12.99 3.53
N ALA A 169 9.62 12.18 2.56
CA ALA A 169 8.54 12.52 1.64
C ALA A 169 7.20 12.06 2.22
N PHE A 170 6.14 12.78 1.92
CA PHE A 170 4.79 12.39 2.32
C PHE A 170 3.75 12.83 1.29
N GLY A 171 2.61 12.16 1.28
CA GLY A 171 1.50 12.51 0.42
C GLY A 171 0.28 11.62 0.64
N GLY A 172 -0.85 12.08 0.15
CA GLY A 172 -2.12 11.39 0.07
C GLY A 172 -2.83 11.72 -1.24
N GLY A 173 -4.03 11.16 -1.47
CA GLY A 173 -4.80 11.45 -2.67
C GLY A 173 -4.18 10.91 -3.96
N ALA A 174 -3.41 9.83 -3.87
CA ALA A 174 -2.61 9.28 -4.97
C ALA A 174 -3.43 8.33 -5.86
N ARG A 175 -4.41 8.89 -6.56
CA ARG A 175 -5.17 8.12 -7.55
C ARG A 175 -4.24 7.49 -8.59
N VAL A 176 -4.45 6.18 -8.89
CA VAL A 176 -3.74 5.50 -9.97
C VAL A 176 -4.17 6.09 -11.32
N ASN A 177 -3.25 6.76 -12.00
CA ASN A 177 -3.50 7.39 -13.29
C ASN A 177 -2.28 7.19 -14.21
N PRO A 178 -2.41 6.56 -15.39
CA PRO A 178 -1.30 6.20 -16.25
C PRO A 178 -0.38 7.39 -16.58
N THR A 179 -0.95 8.56 -16.82
CA THR A 179 -0.18 9.75 -17.22
C THR A 179 0.50 10.47 -16.06
N LYS A 180 0.12 10.15 -14.81
CA LYS A 180 0.63 10.82 -13.61
C LYS A 180 1.54 9.95 -12.77
N GLU A 181 1.69 8.65 -13.09
CA GLU A 181 2.54 7.74 -12.31
C GLU A 181 4.03 8.13 -12.32
N ILE A 182 4.44 8.96 -13.29
CA ILE A 182 5.79 9.56 -13.34
C ILE A 182 6.17 10.33 -12.07
N ILE A 183 5.20 10.74 -11.25
CA ILE A 183 5.44 11.40 -9.96
C ILE A 183 6.34 10.58 -9.05
N TRP A 184 6.21 9.24 -9.10
CA TRP A 184 7.02 8.35 -8.27
C TRP A 184 8.50 8.44 -8.61
N ASP A 185 8.85 8.63 -9.88
CA ASP A 185 10.23 8.87 -10.30
C ASP A 185 10.75 10.24 -9.81
N HIS A 186 9.90 11.26 -9.78
CA HIS A 186 10.30 12.57 -9.26
C HIS A 186 10.58 12.48 -7.76
N VAL A 187 9.74 11.76 -7.00
CA VAL A 187 9.99 11.51 -5.58
C VAL A 187 11.26 10.68 -5.39
N ALA A 188 11.46 9.61 -6.17
CA ALA A 188 12.65 8.77 -6.07
C ALA A 188 13.96 9.54 -6.30
N LYS A 189 13.96 10.56 -7.18
CA LYS A 189 15.12 11.44 -7.43
C LYS A 189 15.52 12.26 -6.20
N THR A 190 14.61 12.56 -5.29
CA THR A 190 14.93 13.27 -4.03
C THR A 190 15.60 12.36 -2.99
N LYS A 191 15.60 11.04 -3.20
CA LYS A 191 16.21 10.01 -2.34
C LYS A 191 15.78 10.13 -0.87
N PRO A 192 14.47 10.22 -0.57
CA PRO A 192 14.02 10.35 0.81
C PRO A 192 14.34 9.07 1.59
N PHE A 193 14.59 9.20 2.89
CA PHE A 193 14.74 8.06 3.79
C PHE A 193 13.46 7.20 3.81
N GLY A 194 12.31 7.83 3.83
CA GLY A 194 11.01 7.17 3.82
C GLY A 194 9.94 8.00 3.15
N PHE A 195 8.84 7.32 2.79
CA PHE A 195 7.64 7.94 2.27
C PHE A 195 6.46 7.62 3.18
N LEU A 196 5.78 8.65 3.68
CA LEU A 196 4.56 8.53 4.47
C LEU A 196 3.35 8.58 3.54
N PHE A 197 2.69 7.45 3.36
CA PHE A 197 1.43 7.34 2.65
C PHE A 197 0.29 7.70 3.61
N LEU A 198 -0.28 8.88 3.45
CA LEU A 198 -1.24 9.46 4.38
C LEU A 198 -2.71 9.14 4.06
N GLY A 199 -2.93 8.13 3.25
CA GLY A 199 -4.26 7.72 2.86
C GLY A 199 -4.65 8.14 1.44
N ASP A 200 -5.82 7.67 1.00
CA ASP A 200 -6.23 7.75 -0.40
C ASP A 200 -5.15 7.25 -1.35
N ASN A 201 -4.49 6.19 -0.92
CA ASN A 201 -3.42 5.55 -1.69
C ASN A 201 -3.96 4.96 -2.99
N LEU A 202 -5.21 4.47 -2.91
CA LEU A 202 -5.98 3.90 -4.01
C LEU A 202 -7.46 4.29 -3.85
N TYR A 203 -8.12 4.69 -4.92
CA TYR A 203 -9.55 5.06 -4.89
C TYR A 203 -10.41 3.84 -5.20
N ILE A 204 -10.55 2.95 -4.23
CA ILE A 204 -11.25 1.66 -4.37
C ILE A 204 -12.76 1.85 -4.23
N ASP A 205 -13.22 2.55 -3.19
CA ASP A 205 -14.62 2.93 -2.91
C ASP A 205 -15.63 1.77 -2.89
N LYS A 206 -15.15 0.55 -2.75
CA LYS A 206 -15.98 -0.68 -2.80
C LYS A 206 -15.59 -1.65 -1.69
N PRO A 207 -15.95 -1.37 -0.43
CA PRO A 207 -15.50 -2.17 0.72
C PRO A 207 -16.00 -3.62 0.71
N LEU A 208 -17.00 -3.93 -0.11
CA LEU A 208 -17.50 -5.31 -0.30
C LEU A 208 -16.77 -6.06 -1.43
N GLU A 209 -15.83 -5.43 -2.13
CA GLU A 209 -15.13 -6.00 -3.29
C GLU A 209 -13.62 -6.07 -3.04
N ARG A 210 -13.13 -7.05 -2.22
CA ARG A 210 -11.69 -7.25 -1.97
C ARG A 210 -10.93 -7.64 -3.22
N ASN A 211 -11.59 -8.29 -4.18
CA ASN A 211 -11.03 -8.55 -5.51
C ASN A 211 -10.67 -7.25 -6.24
N ARG A 212 -11.52 -6.22 -6.17
CA ARG A 212 -11.21 -4.88 -6.69
C ARG A 212 -10.07 -4.24 -5.91
N GLN A 213 -10.08 -4.32 -4.59
CA GLN A 213 -9.03 -3.78 -3.74
C GLN A 213 -7.67 -4.38 -4.13
N ARG A 214 -7.56 -5.71 -4.26
CA ARG A 214 -6.33 -6.39 -4.70
C ARG A 214 -5.92 -5.99 -6.12
N LEU A 215 -6.86 -5.92 -7.07
CA LEU A 215 -6.55 -5.49 -8.44
C LEU A 215 -5.94 -4.09 -8.49
N TYR A 216 -6.45 -3.14 -7.68
CA TYR A 216 -5.91 -1.79 -7.63
C TYR A 216 -4.49 -1.78 -7.04
N TYR A 217 -4.20 -2.61 -6.04
CA TYR A 217 -2.83 -2.81 -5.57
C TYR A 217 -1.92 -3.39 -6.66
N TYR A 218 -2.37 -4.41 -7.38
CA TYR A 218 -1.58 -5.01 -8.47
C TYR A 218 -1.23 -3.97 -9.53
N ARG A 219 -2.20 -3.18 -9.96
CA ARG A 219 -2.01 -2.10 -10.93
C ARG A 219 -0.90 -1.14 -10.52
N ARG A 220 -0.90 -0.68 -9.27
CA ARG A 220 0.10 0.25 -8.74
C ARG A 220 1.45 -0.44 -8.56
N GLN A 221 1.46 -1.63 -7.98
CA GLN A 221 2.69 -2.33 -7.60
C GLN A 221 3.49 -2.84 -8.81
N LEU A 222 2.85 -3.05 -9.95
CA LEU A 222 3.49 -3.42 -11.21
C LEU A 222 4.01 -2.23 -12.03
N ARG A 223 3.76 -0.99 -11.59
CA ARG A 223 4.29 0.19 -12.27
C ARG A 223 5.80 0.33 -12.04
N PRO A 224 6.61 0.44 -13.11
CA PRO A 224 8.07 0.59 -12.98
C PRO A 224 8.47 1.81 -12.15
N GLU A 225 7.77 2.94 -12.32
CA GLU A 225 8.01 4.18 -11.58
C GLU A 225 7.81 3.97 -10.07
N TYR A 226 6.73 3.29 -9.70
CA TYR A 226 6.43 2.95 -8.32
C TYR A 226 7.45 1.97 -7.72
N GLN A 227 7.86 0.95 -8.50
CA GLN A 227 8.87 -0.01 -8.08
C GLN A 227 10.22 0.66 -7.83
N ARG A 228 10.64 1.62 -8.67
CA ARG A 228 11.89 2.38 -8.48
C ARG A 228 11.90 3.15 -7.15
N LEU A 229 10.78 3.79 -6.78
CA LEU A 229 10.66 4.46 -5.48
C LEU A 229 10.68 3.45 -4.33
N MET A 230 9.75 2.50 -4.36
CA MET A 230 9.47 1.62 -3.23
C MET A 230 10.60 0.63 -2.93
N SER A 231 11.40 0.29 -3.93
CA SER A 231 12.57 -0.56 -3.76
C SER A 231 13.71 0.09 -2.98
N SER A 232 13.69 1.42 -2.82
CA SER A 232 14.79 2.17 -2.22
C SER A 232 14.37 3.16 -1.13
N THR A 233 13.09 3.22 -0.80
CA THR A 233 12.51 4.16 0.15
C THR A 233 11.64 3.40 1.16
N ALA A 234 11.86 3.63 2.45
CA ALA A 234 11.06 2.99 3.49
C ALA A 234 9.59 3.44 3.42
N ALA A 235 8.67 2.49 3.35
CA ALA A 235 7.24 2.75 3.26
C ALA A 235 6.58 2.73 4.64
N TYR A 236 5.77 3.74 4.91
CA TYR A 236 4.94 3.87 6.11
C TYR A 236 3.54 4.28 5.66
N ALA A 237 2.54 3.43 5.82
CA ALA A 237 1.23 3.66 5.21
C ALA A 237 0.08 3.64 6.21
N ILE A 238 -0.80 4.61 6.10
CA ILE A 238 -2.15 4.58 6.64
C ILE A 238 -3.14 4.69 5.48
N TRP A 239 -4.37 4.38 5.74
CA TRP A 239 -5.47 4.60 4.79
C TRP A 239 -6.21 5.89 5.07
N ASP A 240 -7.04 6.32 4.10
CA ASP A 240 -8.16 7.20 4.33
C ASP A 240 -9.45 6.56 3.77
N ASP A 241 -10.51 7.32 3.55
CA ASP A 241 -11.84 6.78 3.25
C ASP A 241 -11.92 5.98 1.95
N HIS A 242 -11.26 6.42 0.89
CA HIS A 242 -11.26 5.74 -0.41
C HIS A 242 -10.51 4.40 -0.41
N ASP A 243 -9.55 4.21 0.49
CA ASP A 243 -8.88 2.91 0.69
C ASP A 243 -9.71 1.99 1.60
N PHE A 244 -10.25 2.58 2.70
CA PHE A 244 -10.92 1.84 3.76
C PHE A 244 -12.35 1.44 3.38
N GLY A 245 -13.10 2.36 2.75
CA GLY A 245 -14.51 2.11 2.48
C GLY A 245 -15.02 2.80 1.23
N ALA A 246 -15.72 3.89 1.40
CA ALA A 246 -16.24 4.77 0.36
C ALA A 246 -16.08 6.22 0.83
N ASN A 247 -16.25 7.17 -0.08
CA ASN A 247 -16.13 8.59 0.22
C ASN A 247 -16.80 8.97 1.55
N ASP A 248 -16.05 9.64 2.43
CA ASP A 248 -16.46 10.08 3.76
C ASP A 248 -16.92 8.96 4.71
N CYS A 249 -16.58 7.70 4.47
CA CYS A 249 -17.04 6.62 5.31
C CYS A 249 -16.44 6.68 6.73
N ALA A 250 -17.24 6.22 7.68
CA ALA A 250 -16.89 6.05 9.08
C ALA A 250 -17.17 4.61 9.52
N GLY A 251 -16.19 3.95 10.14
CA GLY A 251 -16.29 2.54 10.49
C GLY A 251 -17.13 2.26 11.74
N GLY A 252 -17.32 3.27 12.62
CA GLY A 252 -18.00 3.11 13.91
C GLY A 252 -17.16 2.39 14.97
N LEU A 253 -17.59 2.45 16.22
CA LEU A 253 -16.80 2.01 17.37
C LEU A 253 -16.66 0.49 17.53
N ASP A 254 -17.57 -0.30 16.94
CA ASP A 254 -17.48 -1.77 17.00
C ASP A 254 -16.29 -2.25 16.14
N PRO A 255 -15.34 -3.00 16.68
CA PRO A 255 -14.17 -3.43 15.93
C PRO A 255 -14.49 -4.39 14.77
N PHE A 256 -15.65 -5.05 14.79
CA PHE A 256 -16.04 -6.09 13.82
C PHE A 256 -17.25 -5.73 12.98
N LYS A 257 -17.85 -4.56 13.23
CA LYS A 257 -19.03 -4.06 12.47
C LYS A 257 -18.74 -2.70 11.85
N PRO A 258 -19.20 -2.49 10.62
CA PRO A 258 -19.81 -3.47 9.71
C PRO A 258 -18.84 -4.59 9.33
N ALA A 259 -19.36 -5.76 8.95
CA ALA A 259 -18.58 -6.99 8.75
C ALA A 259 -17.49 -6.91 7.68
N TRP A 260 -17.55 -5.95 6.76
CA TRP A 260 -16.55 -5.74 5.71
C TRP A 260 -15.23 -5.11 6.24
N LYS A 261 -15.21 -4.51 7.44
CA LYS A 261 -14.02 -3.82 7.99
C LYS A 261 -12.80 -4.74 8.09
N VAL A 262 -12.97 -5.91 8.70
CA VAL A 262 -11.87 -6.87 8.89
C VAL A 262 -11.35 -7.42 7.56
N PRO A 263 -12.19 -7.85 6.60
CA PRO A 263 -11.74 -8.22 5.26
C PRO A 263 -10.93 -7.13 4.55
N VAL A 264 -11.36 -5.89 4.57
CA VAL A 264 -10.62 -4.75 3.99
C VAL A 264 -9.27 -4.56 4.68
N TRP A 265 -9.25 -4.60 6.01
CA TRP A 265 -8.03 -4.52 6.82
C TRP A 265 -7.03 -5.64 6.50
N ASN A 266 -7.51 -6.87 6.27
CA ASN A 266 -6.66 -7.99 5.89
C ASN A 266 -5.97 -7.74 4.55
N VAL A 267 -6.69 -7.23 3.54
CA VAL A 267 -6.06 -6.89 2.25
C VAL A 267 -5.08 -5.72 2.41
N PHE A 268 -5.36 -4.75 3.28
CA PHE A 268 -4.40 -3.69 3.58
C PHE A 268 -3.10 -4.26 4.18
N LYS A 269 -3.21 -5.15 5.17
CA LYS A 269 -2.04 -5.84 5.76
C LYS A 269 -1.26 -6.69 4.75
N GLU A 270 -1.93 -7.28 3.77
CA GLU A 270 -1.26 -8.02 2.70
C GLU A 270 -0.33 -7.14 1.86
N ASN A 271 -0.58 -5.84 1.80
CA ASN A 271 0.03 -4.92 0.83
C ASN A 271 1.04 -3.92 1.42
N TRP A 272 1.10 -3.78 2.75
CA TRP A 272 1.95 -2.79 3.40
C TRP A 272 2.82 -3.41 4.50
N PRO A 273 4.15 -3.22 4.45
CA PRO A 273 5.07 -3.71 5.48
C PRO A 273 5.18 -2.73 6.66
N ASN A 274 4.07 -2.34 7.26
CA ASN A 274 4.06 -1.51 8.46
C ASN A 274 4.61 -2.27 9.67
N ALA A 275 5.11 -1.56 10.68
CA ALA A 275 5.64 -2.16 11.90
C ALA A 275 4.60 -3.05 12.61
N TYR A 276 3.37 -2.56 12.67
CA TYR A 276 2.19 -3.30 13.17
C TYR A 276 0.91 -2.63 12.64
N PHE A 277 -0.25 -3.19 12.98
CA PHE A 277 -1.55 -2.76 12.46
C PHE A 277 -2.55 -2.63 13.61
N GLY A 278 -2.70 -1.40 14.13
CA GLY A 278 -3.60 -1.08 15.23
C GLY A 278 -3.28 -1.87 16.51
N GLY A 279 -4.31 -2.32 17.21
CA GLY A 279 -4.19 -3.21 18.38
C GLY A 279 -4.23 -4.70 18.01
N GLY A 280 -3.91 -5.06 16.76
CA GLY A 280 -3.94 -6.44 16.26
C GLY A 280 -5.36 -6.97 16.04
N GLU A 281 -5.52 -8.30 16.05
CA GLU A 281 -6.79 -8.97 15.69
C GLU A 281 -7.96 -8.61 16.62
N LYS A 282 -7.68 -8.22 17.87
CA LYS A 282 -8.73 -7.81 18.84
C LYS A 282 -9.18 -6.36 18.63
N GLN A 283 -8.31 -5.54 18.07
CA GLN A 283 -8.52 -4.11 17.84
C GLN A 283 -7.92 -3.70 16.50
N PRO A 284 -8.50 -4.15 15.38
CA PRO A 284 -7.98 -3.89 14.04
C PRO A 284 -7.89 -2.39 13.73
N GLY A 285 -7.00 -2.02 12.83
CA GLY A 285 -6.81 -0.65 12.35
C GLY A 285 -5.45 -0.50 11.68
N CYS A 286 -5.14 0.66 11.14
CA CYS A 286 -3.88 0.89 10.45
C CYS A 286 -2.89 1.75 11.25
N TRP A 287 -3.22 2.19 12.47
CA TRP A 287 -2.31 3.05 13.26
C TRP A 287 -1.10 2.30 13.78
N PHE A 288 0.03 2.99 13.83
CA PHE A 288 1.30 2.50 14.38
C PHE A 288 2.23 3.68 14.68
N ASP A 289 3.35 3.41 15.37
CA ASP A 289 4.42 4.37 15.58
C ASP A 289 5.76 3.80 15.13
N PHE A 290 6.71 4.69 14.83
CA PHE A 290 8.09 4.35 14.54
C PHE A 290 9.01 5.52 14.90
N ASN A 291 10.32 5.27 14.93
CA ASN A 291 11.33 6.25 15.30
C ASN A 291 12.43 6.35 14.23
N ILE A 292 12.87 7.57 13.97
CA ILE A 292 14.06 7.86 13.19
C ILE A 292 14.94 8.80 14.04
N GLY A 293 15.94 8.24 14.71
CA GLY A 293 16.83 9.02 15.56
C GLY A 293 16.12 9.74 16.70
N ASP A 294 16.08 11.05 16.65
CA ASP A 294 15.42 11.91 17.63
C ASP A 294 14.02 12.41 17.22
N VAL A 295 13.41 11.73 16.25
CA VAL A 295 12.03 12.01 15.78
C VAL A 295 11.16 10.78 15.98
N ASP A 296 10.05 10.92 16.70
CA ASP A 296 9.00 9.90 16.82
C ASP A 296 7.83 10.26 15.89
N PHE A 297 7.38 9.28 15.11
CA PHE A 297 6.25 9.39 14.19
C PHE A 297 5.06 8.57 14.71
N PHE A 298 3.86 9.15 14.69
CA PHE A 298 2.60 8.54 15.11
C PHE A 298 1.64 8.57 13.93
N MET A 299 1.50 7.44 13.26
CA MET A 299 0.60 7.26 12.13
C MET A 299 -0.78 6.90 12.66
N THR A 300 -1.79 7.74 12.41
CA THR A 300 -3.13 7.55 12.96
C THR A 300 -4.11 6.98 11.94
N ASP A 301 -5.09 6.23 12.42
CA ASP A 301 -6.21 5.72 11.63
C ASP A 301 -7.42 6.63 11.84
N GLY A 302 -7.74 7.42 10.84
CA GLY A 302 -8.87 8.36 10.89
C GLY A 302 -10.22 7.75 10.53
N ARG A 303 -10.30 6.45 10.15
CA ARG A 303 -11.52 5.88 9.55
C ARG A 303 -12.10 4.69 10.29
N TYR A 304 -11.30 3.74 10.75
CA TYR A 304 -11.77 2.46 11.30
C TYR A 304 -12.73 2.62 12.48
N TYR A 305 -12.44 3.58 13.39
CA TYR A 305 -13.24 3.86 14.60
C TYR A 305 -13.90 5.22 14.59
N ARG A 306 -13.90 5.91 13.45
CA ARG A 306 -14.62 7.17 13.33
C ARG A 306 -16.12 6.97 13.56
N ASP A 307 -16.69 7.79 14.42
CA ASP A 307 -18.12 7.80 14.70
C ASP A 307 -18.60 9.24 14.82
N TYR A 308 -19.33 9.72 13.84
CA TYR A 308 -19.85 11.09 13.80
C TYR A 308 -20.84 11.36 14.92
N LYS A 309 -21.66 10.35 15.29
CA LYS A 309 -22.66 10.50 16.37
C LYS A 309 -22.01 10.61 17.75
N LYS A 310 -20.86 9.98 17.95
CA LYS A 310 -20.08 10.03 19.18
C LYS A 310 -19.01 11.12 19.17
N GLY A 311 -18.88 11.88 18.08
CA GLY A 311 -17.90 12.96 17.97
C GLY A 311 -16.45 12.49 18.11
N THR A 312 -16.13 11.29 17.60
CA THR A 312 -14.77 10.75 17.69
C THR A 312 -14.23 10.34 16.32
N MET A 313 -12.98 10.68 16.04
CA MET A 313 -12.25 10.23 14.86
C MET A 313 -11.47 8.95 15.13
N LEU A 314 -10.78 8.86 16.26
CA LEU A 314 -9.83 7.78 16.56
C LEU A 314 -10.45 6.61 17.35
N GLY A 315 -11.60 6.82 18.00
CA GLY A 315 -12.13 5.92 19.00
C GLY A 315 -11.30 5.91 20.30
N PRO A 316 -11.79 5.25 21.36
CA PRO A 316 -11.18 5.34 22.69
C PRO A 316 -9.80 4.66 22.77
N VAL A 317 -9.64 3.51 22.12
CA VAL A 317 -8.41 2.70 22.24
C VAL A 317 -7.24 3.38 21.55
N GLN A 318 -7.41 3.81 20.31
CA GLN A 318 -6.35 4.51 19.58
C GLN A 318 -6.04 5.87 20.23
N LYS A 319 -7.06 6.61 20.69
CA LYS A 319 -6.86 7.88 21.40
C LYS A 319 -5.99 7.66 22.65
N LYS A 320 -6.28 6.64 23.47
CA LYS A 320 -5.47 6.28 24.63
C LYS A 320 -4.04 5.95 24.24
N TRP A 321 -3.85 5.08 23.22
CA TRP A 321 -2.55 4.72 22.69
C TRP A 321 -1.74 5.96 22.28
N LEU A 322 -2.34 6.88 21.51
CA LEU A 322 -1.65 8.08 21.03
C LEU A 322 -1.19 8.96 22.20
N LEU A 323 -2.07 9.22 23.19
CA LEU A 323 -1.75 10.04 24.34
C LEU A 323 -0.64 9.43 25.20
N GLU A 324 -0.68 8.11 25.43
CA GLU A 324 0.35 7.38 26.17
C GLU A 324 1.70 7.42 25.45
N LYS A 325 1.71 7.20 24.14
CA LYS A 325 2.92 7.27 23.32
C LYS A 325 3.52 8.67 23.27
N LEU A 326 2.70 9.71 23.10
CA LEU A 326 3.14 11.11 23.13
C LEU A 326 3.74 11.48 24.50
N LYS A 327 3.10 11.06 25.58
CA LYS A 327 3.60 11.30 26.96
C LYS A 327 4.93 10.57 27.24
N ALA A 328 5.08 9.35 26.75
CA ALA A 328 6.29 8.54 26.94
C ALA A 328 7.45 8.97 26.04
N SER A 329 7.19 9.64 24.94
CA SER A 329 8.20 10.05 23.95
C SER A 329 9.21 11.03 24.55
N LYS A 330 10.49 10.70 24.38
CA LYS A 330 11.65 11.57 24.71
C LYS A 330 12.29 12.18 23.47
N ALA A 331 11.72 11.92 22.27
CA ALA A 331 12.23 12.49 21.03
C ALA A 331 12.12 14.02 21.01
N THR A 332 13.05 14.67 20.33
CA THR A 332 13.03 16.13 20.14
C THR A 332 11.79 16.55 19.36
N PHE A 333 11.48 15.81 18.30
CA PHE A 333 10.30 16.06 17.47
C PHE A 333 9.31 14.89 17.56
N LYS A 334 8.03 15.25 17.57
CA LYS A 334 6.90 14.32 17.55
C LYS A 334 6.01 14.70 16.39
N VAL A 335 5.93 13.82 15.40
CA VAL A 335 5.15 14.03 14.18
C VAL A 335 3.90 13.16 14.23
N ILE A 336 2.73 13.79 14.25
CA ILE A 336 1.44 13.09 14.16
C ILE A 336 0.98 13.16 12.71
N CYS A 337 0.71 12.00 12.12
CA CYS A 337 0.30 11.83 10.73
C CYS A 337 -1.15 11.32 10.69
N SER A 338 -1.96 11.97 9.87
CA SER A 338 -3.37 11.61 9.64
C SER A 338 -3.70 11.65 8.15
N GLY A 339 -4.68 10.86 7.73
CA GLY A 339 -5.31 10.96 6.43
C GLY A 339 -6.31 12.09 6.33
#